data_61cee36ed9068bbb4bfaaa0c871f4b42
#
_entry.id   61cee36ed9068bbb4bfaaa0c871f4b42
#
_cell.length_a   1.000
_cell.length_b   1.000
_cell.length_c   1.000
_cell.angle_alpha   90.00
_cell.angle_beta   90.00
_cell.angle_gamma   90.00
#
_symmetry.space_group_name_H-M   'P 1'
#
loop_
_entity.id
_entity.type
_entity.pdbx_description
1 polymer ?
#
loop_
_entity_poly.entity_id
_entity_poly.type
_entity_poly.pdbx_seq_one_letter_code
_entity_poly.pdbx_strand_id
1 'polypeptide(L)'
;FENNGMLSWPQARVEALKKRMDELKMEMGVFVANPSGWRTAGMVDPAQRPAFLAEVKKSVPYHKIVGNSICTVITGPEIPGQYRGHQRVNVIESLKRAADVVSVVPSLTLVVEPLNPWVDHAGYFLNRSEEAYEIMKAVGSPQVKILFDIYHQQITEGNLINNIRACYDEIGSFQLGDAPGR
;
A
#
# COMPACT_ATOMS: atom_id res chain seq x y z
N PHE A 1 -4.04 -6.79 -14.60
CA PHE A 1 -4.65 -7.67 -13.60
C PHE A 1 -4.14 -7.30 -12.20
N GLU A 2 -5.01 -7.23 -11.21
CA GLU A 2 -4.67 -6.96 -9.81
C GLU A 2 -5.18 -8.09 -8.91
N ASN A 3 -4.49 -8.39 -7.80
CA ASN A 3 -4.89 -9.46 -6.89
C ASN A 3 -4.42 -9.22 -5.45
N ASN A 4 -5.34 -8.85 -4.59
CA ASN A 4 -5.04 -8.57 -3.17
C ASN A 4 -4.66 -9.81 -2.35
N GLY A 5 -5.00 -11.01 -2.82
CA GLY A 5 -4.77 -12.27 -2.09
C GLY A 5 -3.57 -13.09 -2.57
N MET A 6 -2.78 -12.61 -3.53
CA MET A 6 -1.75 -13.40 -4.20
C MET A 6 -0.68 -13.99 -3.25
N LEU A 7 -0.29 -13.28 -2.20
CA LEU A 7 0.69 -13.78 -1.23
C LEU A 7 0.21 -15.00 -0.42
N SER A 8 -1.08 -15.33 -0.45
CA SER A 8 -1.61 -16.55 0.15
C SER A 8 -1.47 -17.78 -0.77
N TRP A 9 -1.13 -17.58 -2.05
CA TRP A 9 -1.04 -18.66 -3.02
C TRP A 9 0.31 -19.35 -2.97
N PRO A 10 0.39 -20.67 -3.25
CA PRO A 10 1.65 -21.33 -3.51
C PRO A 10 2.37 -20.70 -4.71
N GLN A 11 3.69 -20.63 -4.66
CA GLN A 11 4.50 -20.02 -5.73
C GLN A 11 4.19 -20.63 -7.11
N ALA A 12 4.03 -21.95 -7.21
CA ALA A 12 3.68 -22.63 -8.45
C ALA A 12 2.37 -22.12 -9.09
N ARG A 13 1.40 -21.69 -8.26
CA ARG A 13 0.16 -21.07 -8.77
C ARG A 13 0.42 -19.68 -9.35
N VAL A 14 1.33 -18.93 -8.76
CA VAL A 14 1.72 -17.60 -9.26
C VAL A 14 2.50 -17.70 -10.56
N GLU A 15 3.36 -18.70 -10.70
CA GLU A 15 4.07 -19.03 -11.94
C GLU A 15 3.09 -19.43 -13.07
N ALA A 16 2.09 -20.24 -12.75
CA ALA A 16 1.03 -20.59 -13.69
C ALA A 16 0.18 -19.38 -14.10
N LEU A 17 -0.13 -18.49 -13.15
CA LEU A 17 -0.79 -17.21 -13.45
C LEU A 17 0.07 -16.37 -14.40
N LYS A 18 1.36 -16.20 -14.11
CA LYS A 18 2.27 -15.43 -14.97
C LYS A 18 2.29 -15.96 -16.39
N LYS A 19 2.44 -17.27 -16.54
CA LYS A 19 2.39 -17.93 -17.87
C LYS A 19 1.10 -17.59 -18.62
N ARG A 20 -0.06 -17.64 -17.92
CA ARG A 20 -1.35 -17.33 -18.54
C ARG A 20 -1.49 -15.85 -18.90
N MET A 21 -0.97 -14.95 -18.07
CA MET A 21 -0.93 -13.53 -18.36
C MET A 21 -0.10 -13.23 -19.60
N ASP A 22 1.07 -13.88 -19.75
CA ASP A 22 1.93 -13.73 -20.93
C ASP A 22 1.24 -14.17 -22.23
N GLU A 23 0.55 -15.33 -22.19
CA GLU A 23 -0.26 -15.83 -23.30
C GLU A 23 -1.35 -14.83 -23.75
N LEU A 24 -1.94 -14.14 -22.75
CA LEU A 24 -3.01 -13.15 -22.97
C LEU A 24 -2.49 -11.73 -23.16
N LYS A 25 -1.17 -11.52 -23.14
CA LYS A 25 -0.53 -10.18 -23.19
C LYS A 25 -1.05 -9.23 -22.10
N MET A 26 -1.29 -9.77 -20.91
CA MET A 26 -1.72 -9.01 -19.73
C MET A 26 -0.53 -8.70 -18.83
N GLU A 27 -0.55 -7.53 -18.23
CA GLU A 27 0.42 -7.11 -17.22
C GLU A 27 -0.16 -7.25 -15.82
N MET A 28 0.73 -7.45 -14.82
CA MET A 28 0.37 -7.41 -13.42
C MET A 28 0.45 -5.96 -12.92
N GLY A 29 -0.64 -5.46 -12.38
CA GLY A 29 -0.68 -4.21 -11.64
C GLY A 29 -0.21 -4.39 -10.20
N VAL A 30 -1.06 -4.08 -9.23
CA VAL A 30 -0.73 -4.23 -7.82
C VAL A 30 -1.17 -5.58 -7.24
N PHE A 31 -0.44 -6.02 -6.22
CA PHE A 31 -0.91 -6.96 -5.22
C PHE A 31 -0.52 -6.45 -3.82
N VAL A 32 -1.23 -6.89 -2.79
CA VAL A 32 -0.96 -6.45 -1.41
C VAL A 32 0.23 -7.21 -0.84
N ALA A 33 1.27 -6.47 -0.46
CA ALA A 33 2.51 -7.01 0.08
C ALA A 33 2.42 -7.39 1.58
N ASN A 34 1.41 -6.88 2.30
CA ASN A 34 1.15 -7.19 3.70
C ASN A 34 -0.34 -7.44 3.98
N PRO A 35 -0.90 -8.55 3.52
CA PRO A 35 -2.33 -8.82 3.65
C PRO A 35 -2.83 -8.89 5.10
N SER A 36 -1.95 -9.10 6.09
CA SER A 36 -2.33 -9.00 7.50
C SER A 36 -2.75 -7.58 7.90
N GLY A 37 -2.29 -6.56 7.19
CA GLY A 37 -2.60 -5.14 7.43
C GLY A 37 -4.09 -4.80 7.43
N TRP A 38 -4.94 -5.64 6.82
CA TRP A 38 -6.39 -5.50 6.91
C TRP A 38 -6.94 -5.72 8.34
N ARG A 39 -6.20 -6.39 9.22
CA ARG A 39 -6.65 -6.82 10.54
C ARG A 39 -5.68 -6.47 11.67
N THR A 40 -4.44 -6.12 11.34
CA THR A 40 -3.38 -5.87 12.31
C THR A 40 -2.82 -4.47 12.14
N ALA A 41 -2.38 -3.87 13.24
CA ALA A 41 -1.74 -2.55 13.25
C ALA A 41 -0.24 -2.62 12.88
N GLY A 42 0.13 -3.43 11.89
CA GLY A 42 1.51 -3.80 11.58
C GLY A 42 2.48 -2.65 11.36
N MET A 43 2.01 -1.51 10.82
CA MET A 43 2.84 -0.31 10.71
C MET A 43 2.67 0.63 11.91
N VAL A 44 1.47 0.65 12.52
CA VAL A 44 1.08 1.58 13.57
C VAL A 44 1.64 1.17 14.93
N ASP A 45 1.70 -0.16 15.19
CA ASP A 45 2.22 -0.75 16.42
C ASP A 45 3.66 -1.24 16.22
N PRO A 46 4.66 -0.68 16.93
CA PRO A 46 6.05 -1.15 16.84
C PRO A 46 6.22 -2.63 17.17
N ALA A 47 5.38 -3.20 18.05
CA ALA A 47 5.44 -4.61 18.40
C ALA A 47 5.05 -5.54 17.24
N GLN A 48 4.20 -5.08 16.34
CA GLN A 48 3.74 -5.83 15.17
C GLN A 48 4.60 -5.58 13.90
N ARG A 49 5.48 -4.60 13.92
CA ARG A 49 6.36 -4.25 12.79
C ARG A 49 7.18 -5.42 12.24
N PRO A 50 7.77 -6.32 13.07
CA PRO A 50 8.53 -7.45 12.54
C PRO A 50 7.68 -8.37 11.64
N ALA A 51 6.40 -8.57 11.97
CA ALA A 51 5.48 -9.37 11.15
C ALA A 51 5.18 -8.66 9.82
N PHE A 52 4.92 -7.35 9.84
CA PHE A 52 4.75 -6.53 8.65
C PHE A 52 5.96 -6.64 7.71
N LEU A 53 7.18 -6.45 8.23
CA LEU A 53 8.40 -6.53 7.43
C LEU A 53 8.65 -7.95 6.86
N ALA A 54 8.26 -8.99 7.58
CA ALA A 54 8.34 -10.37 7.10
C ALA A 54 7.41 -10.58 5.88
N GLU A 55 6.20 -10.02 5.90
CA GLU A 55 5.29 -10.08 4.75
C GLU A 55 5.83 -9.29 3.55
N VAL A 56 6.33 -8.08 3.76
CA VAL A 56 6.98 -7.29 2.71
C VAL A 56 8.16 -8.06 2.10
N LYS A 57 9.00 -8.68 2.93
CA LYS A 57 10.10 -9.54 2.45
C LYS A 57 9.58 -10.74 1.64
N LYS A 58 8.49 -11.35 2.07
CA LYS A 58 7.83 -12.46 1.35
C LYS A 58 7.30 -12.02 -0.02
N SER A 59 6.91 -10.76 -0.21
CA SER A 59 6.40 -10.26 -1.49
C SER A 59 7.46 -10.19 -2.59
N VAL A 60 8.74 -10.03 -2.24
CA VAL A 60 9.84 -9.84 -3.18
C VAL A 60 9.98 -10.98 -4.21
N PRO A 61 9.98 -12.28 -3.84
CA PRO A 61 10.00 -13.35 -4.84
C PRO A 61 8.77 -13.38 -5.74
N TYR A 62 7.59 -13.02 -5.23
CA TYR A 62 6.36 -12.93 -6.02
C TYR A 62 6.45 -11.81 -7.07
N HIS A 63 6.94 -10.63 -6.67
CA HIS A 63 7.24 -9.55 -7.61
C HIS A 63 8.16 -10.02 -8.76
N LYS A 64 9.22 -10.76 -8.44
CA LYS A 64 10.15 -11.28 -9.47
C LYS A 64 9.48 -12.24 -10.46
N ILE A 65 8.50 -13.02 -10.00
CA ILE A 65 7.74 -13.93 -10.87
C ILE A 65 6.81 -13.14 -11.80
N VAL A 66 5.99 -12.26 -11.25
CA VAL A 66 4.94 -11.59 -12.03
C VAL A 66 5.44 -10.37 -12.81
N GLY A 67 6.61 -9.80 -12.44
CA GLY A 67 7.24 -8.70 -13.17
C GLY A 67 6.55 -7.35 -13.02
N ASN A 68 5.72 -7.16 -11.96
CA ASN A 68 5.11 -5.86 -11.68
C ASN A 68 6.12 -4.87 -11.11
N SER A 69 5.80 -3.57 -11.17
CA SER A 69 6.67 -2.51 -10.62
C SER A 69 6.20 -1.95 -9.29
N ILE A 70 4.99 -2.27 -8.85
CA ILE A 70 4.35 -1.71 -7.67
C ILE A 70 3.64 -2.78 -6.82
N CYS A 71 3.74 -2.65 -5.49
CA CYS A 71 2.97 -3.45 -4.53
C CYS A 71 2.27 -2.54 -3.53
N THR A 72 1.01 -2.80 -3.23
CA THR A 72 0.28 -2.05 -2.20
C THR A 72 0.70 -2.50 -0.81
N VAL A 73 0.87 -1.56 0.10
CA VAL A 73 1.03 -1.81 1.54
C VAL A 73 -0.03 -1.06 2.35
N ILE A 74 -0.53 -1.72 3.37
CA ILE A 74 -1.66 -1.32 4.20
C ILE A 74 -1.14 -0.94 5.59
N THR A 75 -1.49 0.26 6.09
CA THR A 75 -1.02 0.71 7.42
C THR A 75 -1.60 -0.10 8.57
N GLY A 76 -2.83 -0.58 8.40
CA GLY A 76 -3.60 -1.19 9.46
C GLY A 76 -4.49 -0.20 10.22
N PRO A 77 -5.24 -0.70 11.21
CA PRO A 77 -6.12 0.13 12.02
C PRO A 77 -5.35 1.07 12.95
N GLU A 78 -5.99 2.18 13.28
CA GLU A 78 -5.58 3.05 14.38
C GLU A 78 -5.71 2.32 15.72
N ILE A 79 -4.80 2.60 16.66
CA ILE A 79 -4.86 2.04 18.02
C ILE A 79 -5.62 3.03 18.90
N PRO A 80 -6.84 2.67 19.36
CA PRO A 80 -7.64 3.54 20.21
C PRO A 80 -6.90 3.93 21.50
N GLY A 81 -7.01 5.20 21.89
CA GLY A 81 -6.40 5.71 23.12
C GLY A 81 -4.91 6.04 23.01
N GLN A 82 -4.25 5.75 21.91
CA GLN A 82 -2.89 6.21 21.66
C GLN A 82 -2.89 7.53 20.88
N TYR A 83 -1.96 8.42 21.24
CA TYR A 83 -1.80 9.68 20.53
C TYR A 83 -1.45 9.46 19.04
N ARG A 84 -2.26 10.04 18.14
CA ARG A 84 -2.13 9.83 16.68
C ARG A 84 -0.74 10.20 16.14
N GLY A 85 -0.12 11.26 16.69
CA GLY A 85 1.24 11.65 16.29
C GLY A 85 2.29 10.57 16.56
N HIS A 86 2.18 9.81 17.64
CA HIS A 86 3.07 8.68 17.91
C HIS A 86 2.84 7.55 16.91
N GLN A 87 1.57 7.26 16.58
CA GLN A 87 1.22 6.27 15.58
C GLN A 87 1.78 6.65 14.20
N ARG A 88 1.70 7.92 13.82
CA ARG A 88 2.29 8.44 12.58
C ARG A 88 3.81 8.24 12.53
N VAL A 89 4.53 8.52 13.60
CA VAL A 89 5.97 8.26 13.70
C VAL A 89 6.27 6.76 13.51
N ASN A 90 5.46 5.88 14.09
CA ASN A 90 5.61 4.43 13.93
C ASN A 90 5.38 3.99 12.49
N VAL A 91 4.41 4.57 11.79
CA VAL A 91 4.18 4.31 10.35
C VAL A 91 5.38 4.75 9.51
N ILE A 92 5.90 5.96 9.74
CA ILE A 92 7.09 6.47 9.04
C ILE A 92 8.27 5.52 9.24
N GLU A 93 8.54 5.12 10.47
CA GLU A 93 9.65 4.19 10.77
C GLU A 93 9.43 2.81 10.14
N SER A 94 8.20 2.31 10.13
CA SER A 94 7.87 1.04 9.49
C SER A 94 8.11 1.09 7.97
N LEU A 95 7.74 2.19 7.34
CA LEU A 95 7.93 2.40 5.90
C LEU A 95 9.40 2.60 5.52
N LYS A 96 10.21 3.29 6.35
CA LYS A 96 11.67 3.37 6.16
C LYS A 96 12.30 1.98 6.14
N ARG A 97 11.96 1.15 7.11
CA ARG A 97 12.45 -0.24 7.17
C ARG A 97 11.91 -1.10 6.01
N ALA A 98 10.69 -0.87 5.56
CA ALA A 98 10.16 -1.56 4.38
C ALA A 98 10.90 -1.14 3.10
N ALA A 99 11.27 0.15 2.96
CA ALA A 99 12.13 0.62 1.89
C ALA A 99 13.49 -0.10 1.88
N ASP A 100 14.10 -0.28 3.06
CA ASP A 100 15.36 -1.05 3.19
C ASP A 100 15.16 -2.51 2.71
N VAL A 101 14.03 -3.14 3.05
CA VAL A 101 13.73 -4.52 2.60
C VAL A 101 13.63 -4.62 1.09
N VAL A 102 13.00 -3.65 0.41
CA VAL A 102 12.83 -3.68 -1.05
C VAL A 102 13.98 -3.06 -1.84
N SER A 103 14.95 -2.43 -1.18
CA SER A 103 16.12 -1.81 -1.82
C SER A 103 16.93 -2.78 -2.68
N VAL A 104 16.88 -4.07 -2.36
CA VAL A 104 17.50 -5.15 -3.14
C VAL A 104 16.84 -5.38 -4.51
N VAL A 105 15.70 -4.73 -4.76
CA VAL A 105 14.95 -4.76 -6.02
C VAL A 105 14.59 -3.33 -6.43
N PRO A 106 15.49 -2.61 -7.10
CA PRO A 106 15.29 -1.19 -7.43
C PRO A 106 14.06 -0.90 -8.30
N SER A 107 13.55 -1.90 -9.01
CA SER A 107 12.34 -1.78 -9.85
C SER A 107 11.02 -1.85 -9.07
N LEU A 108 11.06 -2.21 -7.78
CA LEU A 108 9.85 -2.34 -6.96
C LEU A 108 9.61 -1.08 -6.15
N THR A 109 8.41 -0.53 -6.26
CA THR A 109 7.90 0.56 -5.41
C THR A 109 6.76 0.04 -4.55
N LEU A 110 6.82 0.32 -3.25
CA LEU A 110 5.70 0.13 -2.34
C LEU A 110 4.78 1.34 -2.43
N VAL A 111 3.48 1.11 -2.63
CA VAL A 111 2.50 2.18 -2.64
C VAL A 111 1.56 2.04 -1.46
N VAL A 112 1.50 3.08 -0.63
CA VAL A 112 0.68 3.13 0.58
C VAL A 112 -0.68 3.71 0.22
N GLU A 113 -1.75 3.03 0.59
CA GLU A 113 -3.11 3.41 0.21
C GLU A 113 -3.85 4.08 1.37
N PRO A 114 -4.22 5.37 1.25
CA PRO A 114 -5.21 5.99 2.13
C PRO A 114 -6.61 5.47 1.81
N LEU A 115 -7.29 4.91 2.81
CA LEU A 115 -8.59 4.25 2.65
C LEU A 115 -9.69 5.00 3.38
N ASN A 116 -10.90 5.05 2.82
CA ASN A 116 -12.02 5.72 3.46
C ASN A 116 -12.50 4.96 4.72
N PRO A 117 -12.64 5.66 5.86
CA PRO A 117 -13.10 5.04 7.09
C PRO A 117 -14.64 5.06 7.25
N TRP A 118 -15.35 5.76 6.36
CA TRP A 118 -16.77 6.04 6.52
C TRP A 118 -17.68 4.94 5.99
N VAL A 119 -17.22 4.25 4.94
CA VAL A 119 -18.01 3.21 4.25
C VAL A 119 -17.35 1.84 4.38
N ASP A 120 -16.04 1.73 4.05
CA ASP A 120 -15.41 0.44 3.84
C ASP A 120 -14.43 0.03 4.96
N HIS A 121 -13.67 0.99 5.54
CA HIS A 121 -12.52 0.67 6.39
C HIS A 121 -12.56 1.42 7.72
N ALA A 122 -13.65 1.20 8.51
CA ALA A 122 -13.80 1.83 9.82
C ALA A 122 -12.57 1.60 10.72
N GLY A 123 -12.05 2.69 11.30
CA GLY A 123 -10.87 2.65 12.17
C GLY A 123 -9.52 2.52 11.46
N TYR A 124 -9.46 2.57 10.13
CA TYR A 124 -8.20 2.56 9.40
C TYR A 124 -7.38 3.82 9.68
N PHE A 125 -6.07 3.65 9.91
CA PHE A 125 -5.20 4.74 10.34
C PHE A 125 -5.04 5.81 9.26
N LEU A 126 -4.55 5.45 8.07
CA LEU A 126 -4.24 6.40 7.01
C LEU A 126 -5.43 6.61 6.08
N ASN A 127 -6.07 7.77 6.14
CA ASN A 127 -7.28 8.01 5.36
C ASN A 127 -7.29 9.32 4.55
N ARG A 128 -6.28 10.19 4.72
CA ARG A 128 -6.18 11.47 4.00
C ARG A 128 -4.93 11.57 3.15
N SER A 129 -5.07 12.18 1.98
CA SER A 129 -3.96 12.37 1.04
C SER A 129 -2.88 13.32 1.59
N GLU A 130 -3.26 14.38 2.32
CA GLU A 130 -2.31 15.30 2.94
C GLU A 130 -1.43 14.58 3.98
N GLU A 131 -2.02 13.77 4.88
CA GLU A 131 -1.24 13.00 5.86
C GLU A 131 -0.35 11.96 5.17
N ALA A 132 -0.83 11.32 4.11
CA ALA A 132 -0.02 10.40 3.31
C ALA A 132 1.19 11.12 2.70
N TYR A 133 0.97 12.31 2.13
CA TYR A 133 2.05 13.12 1.58
C TYR A 133 3.11 13.47 2.61
N GLU A 134 2.71 13.97 3.78
CA GLU A 134 3.63 14.27 4.88
C GLU A 134 4.44 13.03 5.33
N ILE A 135 3.79 11.87 5.39
CA ILE A 135 4.45 10.60 5.71
C ILE A 135 5.48 10.26 4.62
N MET A 136 5.13 10.34 3.33
CA MET A 136 6.07 10.05 2.24
C MET A 136 7.28 10.97 2.25
N LYS A 137 7.07 12.28 2.46
CA LYS A 137 8.16 13.25 2.60
C LYS A 137 9.08 12.92 3.79
N ALA A 138 8.51 12.48 4.92
CA ALA A 138 9.28 12.08 6.10
C ALA A 138 10.00 10.72 5.92
N VAL A 139 9.45 9.81 5.13
CA VAL A 139 10.11 8.55 4.74
C VAL A 139 11.31 8.84 3.83
N GLY A 140 11.13 9.71 2.85
CA GLY A 140 12.20 10.18 1.96
C GLY A 140 12.76 9.11 1.02
N SER A 141 12.00 8.06 0.71
CA SER A 141 12.44 6.97 -0.19
C SER A 141 11.74 7.04 -1.54
N PRO A 142 12.45 6.95 -2.66
CA PRO A 142 11.83 6.87 -3.98
C PRO A 142 11.03 5.58 -4.20
N GLN A 143 11.29 4.54 -3.39
CA GLN A 143 10.59 3.26 -3.45
C GLN A 143 9.38 3.17 -2.52
N VAL A 144 8.95 4.28 -1.90
CA VAL A 144 7.73 4.34 -1.09
C VAL A 144 6.93 5.54 -1.53
N LYS A 145 5.73 5.32 -2.07
CA LYS A 145 4.88 6.33 -2.68
C LYS A 145 3.42 6.15 -2.25
N ILE A 146 2.54 7.02 -2.71
CA ILE A 146 1.10 6.96 -2.44
C ILE A 146 0.41 6.17 -3.56
N LEU A 147 -0.49 5.27 -3.20
CA LEU A 147 -1.57 4.82 -4.08
C LEU A 147 -2.77 5.75 -3.87
N PHE A 148 -3.06 6.59 -4.84
CA PHE A 148 -4.19 7.50 -4.78
C PHE A 148 -5.42 6.85 -5.42
N ASP A 149 -6.30 6.26 -4.58
CA ASP A 149 -7.57 5.72 -5.05
C ASP A 149 -8.63 6.83 -5.07
N ILE A 150 -9.12 7.15 -6.27
CA ILE A 150 -10.14 8.20 -6.50
C ILE A 150 -11.41 7.92 -5.70
N TYR A 151 -11.86 6.66 -5.63
CA TYR A 151 -13.05 6.28 -4.86
C TYR A 151 -12.88 6.57 -3.36
N HIS A 152 -11.76 6.11 -2.77
CA HIS A 152 -11.52 6.31 -1.35
C HIS A 152 -11.39 7.78 -1.00
N GLN A 153 -10.64 8.55 -1.79
CA GLN A 153 -10.43 9.96 -1.52
C GLN A 153 -11.68 10.81 -1.80
N GLN A 154 -12.52 10.43 -2.79
CA GLN A 154 -13.79 11.11 -3.00
C GLN A 154 -14.71 11.00 -1.77
N ILE A 155 -14.78 9.83 -1.14
CA ILE A 155 -15.59 9.60 0.06
C ILE A 155 -15.00 10.31 1.29
N THR A 156 -13.68 10.30 1.44
CA THR A 156 -13.03 10.81 2.65
C THR A 156 -12.94 12.34 2.67
N GLU A 157 -12.52 12.96 1.58
CA GLU A 157 -12.14 14.37 1.58
C GLU A 157 -12.64 15.16 0.36
N GLY A 158 -13.01 14.51 -0.73
CA GLY A 158 -13.40 15.18 -1.98
C GLY A 158 -12.27 16.04 -2.54
N ASN A 159 -12.59 17.15 -3.22
CA ASN A 159 -11.61 18.14 -3.75
C ASN A 159 -10.43 17.50 -4.52
N LEU A 160 -10.69 16.40 -5.23
CA LEU A 160 -9.71 15.47 -5.78
C LEU A 160 -8.61 16.16 -6.60
N ILE A 161 -8.99 17.09 -7.51
CA ILE A 161 -8.03 17.73 -8.41
C ILE A 161 -6.97 18.52 -7.62
N ASN A 162 -7.39 19.26 -6.59
CA ASN A 162 -6.45 20.04 -5.79
C ASN A 162 -5.59 19.13 -4.91
N ASN A 163 -6.16 18.08 -4.32
CA ASN A 163 -5.43 17.10 -3.52
C ASN A 163 -4.41 16.33 -4.36
N ILE A 164 -4.76 15.90 -5.56
CA ILE A 164 -3.82 15.28 -6.51
C ILE A 164 -2.67 16.23 -6.84
N ARG A 165 -2.97 17.50 -7.17
CA ARG A 165 -1.92 18.49 -7.48
C ARG A 165 -0.98 18.72 -6.30
N ALA A 166 -1.52 18.78 -5.07
CA ALA A 166 -0.73 18.99 -3.86
C ALA A 166 0.20 17.81 -3.52
N CYS A 167 -0.19 16.58 -3.88
CA CYS A 167 0.55 15.36 -3.53
C CYS A 167 1.29 14.73 -4.72
N TYR A 168 1.24 15.34 -5.91
CA TYR A 168 1.59 14.70 -7.18
C TYR A 168 2.97 14.05 -7.22
N ASP A 169 3.98 14.70 -6.66
CA ASP A 169 5.37 14.23 -6.64
C ASP A 169 5.58 12.98 -5.75
N GLU A 170 4.61 12.68 -4.88
CA GLU A 170 4.63 11.48 -4.04
C GLU A 170 3.59 10.43 -4.46
N ILE A 171 2.81 10.65 -5.52
CA ILE A 171 1.88 9.64 -6.03
C ILE A 171 2.63 8.66 -6.96
N GLY A 172 2.63 7.39 -6.61
CA GLY A 172 3.23 6.31 -7.40
C GLY A 172 2.24 5.52 -8.25
N SER A 173 0.96 5.57 -7.89
CA SER A 173 -0.10 4.86 -8.62
C SER A 173 -1.47 5.48 -8.36
N PHE A 174 -2.38 5.25 -9.30
CA PHE A 174 -3.80 5.60 -9.17
C PHE A 174 -4.67 4.37 -9.27
N GLN A 175 -5.75 4.33 -8.48
CA GLN A 175 -6.88 3.45 -8.71
C GLN A 175 -8.14 4.28 -8.96
N LEU A 176 -9.04 3.73 -9.76
CA LEU A 176 -10.28 4.38 -10.17
C LEU A 176 -11.47 3.53 -9.73
N GLY A 177 -12.38 4.15 -9.03
CA GLY A 177 -13.67 3.58 -8.70
C GLY A 177 -14.69 4.70 -8.64
N ASP A 178 -15.92 4.43 -9.04
CA ASP A 178 -16.99 5.41 -9.02
C ASP A 178 -17.56 5.61 -7.61
N ALA A 179 -18.04 6.79 -7.29
CA ALA A 179 -18.68 7.10 -6.02
C ALA A 179 -19.96 7.93 -6.27
N PRO A 180 -21.09 7.56 -5.63
CA PRO A 180 -21.31 6.38 -4.79
C PRO A 180 -21.43 5.08 -5.59
N GLY A 181 -21.15 3.94 -4.92
CA GLY A 181 -21.54 2.64 -5.45
C GLY A 181 -20.50 1.92 -6.31
N ARG A 182 -19.26 2.45 -6.34
CA ARG A 182 -18.08 1.72 -6.82
C ARG A 182 -18.25 0.88 -8.10
#